data_fc6fc8001fe8ac4490f4b1cf50514a40
#
_entry.id   fc6fc8001fe8ac4490f4b1cf50514a40
#
_cell.length_a   1.000
_cell.length_b   1.000
_cell.length_c   1.000
_cell.angle_alpha   90.00
_cell.angle_beta   90.00
_cell.angle_gamma   90.00
#
_symmetry.space_group_name_H-M   'P 1'
#
loop_
_entity.id
_entity.type
_entity.pdbx_description
1 polymer ?
#
loop_
_entity_poly.entity_id
_entity_poly.type
_entity_poly.pdbx_seq_one_letter_code
_entity_poly.pdbx_strand_id
1 'polypeptide(L)'
;MTTSLQSFADLSDGDLLATVHRLAIDERRATASLIASLAELDERRLYLAEGYSSLFTYCTRVLHLSEHAAYGRIEAARVARKYPVFLERLAAGDLTLTTIGLLAPHLTSENQLYLVETARHQSKRDVEHLVASLRPQPAVPSVVRKLPPLASQRPPEAVQTWPLSSAGPCACLCSPSAGPCDSTCRDGGLSHLLE
;
A
#
# COMPACT_ATOMS: atom_id res chain seq x y z
N MET A 1 -29.29 2.19 5.84
CA MET A 1 -29.85 1.67 4.56
C MET A 1 -29.06 0.44 4.18
N THR A 2 -29.63 -0.74 4.30
CA THR A 2 -29.02 -2.01 3.89
C THR A 2 -29.09 -2.11 2.38
N THR A 3 -27.96 -2.03 1.70
CA THR A 3 -27.86 -2.24 0.26
C THR A 3 -28.00 -3.74 0.00
N SER A 4 -29.17 -4.19 -0.42
CA SER A 4 -29.43 -5.59 -0.79
C SER A 4 -29.22 -5.80 -2.29
N LEU A 5 -28.50 -6.84 -2.70
CA LEU A 5 -28.38 -7.21 -4.12
C LEU A 5 -29.75 -7.45 -4.77
N GLN A 6 -30.73 -7.98 -4.01
CA GLN A 6 -32.10 -8.17 -4.49
C GLN A 6 -32.80 -6.89 -4.92
N SER A 7 -32.50 -5.75 -4.23
CA SER A 7 -33.05 -4.44 -4.58
C SER A 7 -32.61 -3.96 -5.98
N PHE A 8 -31.50 -4.44 -6.50
CA PHE A 8 -31.01 -4.10 -7.83
C PHE A 8 -31.45 -5.12 -8.90
N ALA A 9 -31.75 -6.36 -8.50
CA ALA A 9 -32.20 -7.41 -9.41
C ALA A 9 -33.60 -7.13 -9.99
N ASP A 10 -34.40 -6.36 -9.28
CA ASP A 10 -35.78 -6.00 -9.69
C ASP A 10 -35.84 -4.75 -10.60
N LEU A 11 -34.70 -4.09 -10.86
CA LEU A 11 -34.63 -2.91 -11.72
C LEU A 11 -34.66 -3.32 -13.20
N SER A 12 -35.26 -2.49 -14.03
CA SER A 12 -35.06 -2.59 -15.48
C SER A 12 -33.62 -2.29 -15.87
N ASP A 13 -33.15 -2.81 -17.02
CA ASP A 13 -31.80 -2.56 -17.52
C ASP A 13 -31.47 -1.05 -17.60
N GLY A 14 -32.45 -0.25 -18.05
CA GLY A 14 -32.31 1.21 -18.14
C GLY A 14 -32.17 1.87 -16.76
N ASP A 15 -33.00 1.46 -15.80
CA ASP A 15 -32.94 1.99 -14.43
C ASP A 15 -31.67 1.56 -13.72
N LEU A 16 -31.19 0.34 -13.98
CA LEU A 16 -29.93 -0.16 -13.43
C LEU A 16 -28.76 0.64 -13.96
N LEU A 17 -28.66 0.88 -15.27
CA LEU A 17 -27.63 1.73 -15.87
C LEU A 17 -27.66 3.16 -15.31
N ALA A 18 -28.82 3.78 -15.23
CA ALA A 18 -28.98 5.12 -14.65
C ALA A 18 -28.54 5.14 -13.17
N THR A 19 -28.88 4.11 -12.42
CA THR A 19 -28.48 3.99 -11.01
C THR A 19 -26.97 3.85 -10.84
N VAL A 20 -26.32 3.02 -11.67
CA VAL A 20 -24.85 2.86 -11.65
C VAL A 20 -24.17 4.18 -11.97
N HIS A 21 -24.62 4.91 -13.00
CA HIS A 21 -24.08 6.22 -13.34
C HIS A 21 -24.21 7.23 -12.19
N ARG A 22 -25.38 7.30 -11.57
CA ARG A 22 -25.62 8.18 -10.42
C ARG A 22 -24.73 7.84 -9.25
N LEU A 23 -24.65 6.57 -8.86
CA LEU A 23 -23.80 6.11 -7.73
C LEU A 23 -22.33 6.40 -7.99
N ALA A 24 -21.84 6.25 -9.23
CA ALA A 24 -20.47 6.58 -9.59
C ALA A 24 -20.19 8.10 -9.49
N ILE A 25 -21.18 8.95 -9.79
CA ILE A 25 -21.05 10.40 -9.59
C ILE A 25 -21.04 10.74 -8.10
N ASP A 26 -21.93 10.13 -7.32
CA ASP A 26 -22.05 10.37 -5.89
C ASP A 26 -20.77 9.89 -5.13
N GLU A 27 -20.18 8.76 -5.54
CA GLU A 27 -18.92 8.27 -5.00
C GLU A 27 -17.76 9.26 -5.25
N ARG A 28 -17.64 9.80 -6.48
CA ARG A 28 -16.61 10.81 -6.80
C ARG A 28 -16.79 12.09 -5.98
N ARG A 29 -18.02 12.57 -5.85
CA ARG A 29 -18.34 13.76 -5.04
C ARG A 29 -18.04 13.53 -3.56
N ALA A 30 -18.42 12.37 -3.01
CA ALA A 30 -18.13 12.01 -1.64
C ALA A 30 -16.61 11.93 -1.40
N THR A 31 -15.86 11.34 -2.36
CA THR A 31 -14.40 11.28 -2.31
C THR A 31 -13.77 12.68 -2.34
N ALA A 32 -14.22 13.57 -3.22
CA ALA A 32 -13.72 14.94 -3.27
C ALA A 32 -14.03 15.72 -1.98
N SER A 33 -15.23 15.54 -1.41
CA SER A 33 -15.61 16.14 -0.13
C SER A 33 -14.78 15.63 1.02
N LEU A 34 -14.48 14.32 1.06
CA LEU A 34 -13.58 13.73 2.06
C LEU A 34 -12.17 14.33 1.95
N ILE A 35 -11.63 14.48 0.73
CA ILE A 35 -10.31 15.06 0.51
C ILE A 35 -10.27 16.53 0.97
N ALA A 36 -11.30 17.31 0.67
CA ALA A 36 -11.41 18.69 1.15
C ALA A 36 -11.43 18.76 2.69
N SER A 37 -12.17 17.85 3.33
CA SER A 37 -12.22 17.76 4.80
C SER A 37 -10.88 17.32 5.40
N LEU A 38 -10.17 16.37 4.75
CA LEU A 38 -8.83 15.95 5.17
C LEU A 38 -7.81 17.09 5.03
N ALA A 39 -7.92 17.92 3.99
CA ALA A 39 -7.06 19.09 3.82
C ALA A 39 -7.19 20.09 4.97
N GLU A 40 -8.41 20.32 5.44
CA GLU A 40 -8.68 21.19 6.57
C GLU A 40 -8.27 20.55 7.90
N LEU A 41 -8.49 19.24 8.04
CA LEU A 41 -8.08 18.47 9.22
C LEU A 41 -6.55 18.43 9.36
N ASP A 42 -5.80 18.30 8.24
CA ASP A 42 -4.32 18.37 8.22
C ASP A 42 -3.82 19.76 8.62
N GLU A 43 -4.44 20.81 8.13
CA GLU A 43 -4.07 22.21 8.44
C GLU A 43 -4.24 22.52 9.91
N ARG A 44 -5.42 22.20 10.46
CA ARG A 44 -5.73 22.42 11.87
C ARG A 44 -5.06 21.39 12.79
N ARG A 45 -4.44 20.36 12.23
CA ARG A 45 -3.82 19.25 12.99
C ARG A 45 -4.75 18.62 14.02
N LEU A 46 -6.04 18.51 13.71
CA LEU A 46 -7.04 18.04 14.67
C LEU A 46 -6.80 16.60 15.12
N TYR A 47 -6.13 15.79 14.32
CA TYR A 47 -5.71 14.43 14.67
C TYR A 47 -4.81 14.38 15.92
N LEU A 48 -4.07 15.47 16.23
CA LEU A 48 -3.26 15.54 17.47
C LEU A 48 -4.14 15.60 18.73
N ALA A 49 -5.24 16.34 18.67
CA ALA A 49 -6.21 16.42 19.78
C ALA A 49 -6.89 15.05 20.04
N GLU A 50 -7.05 14.24 19.00
CA GLU A 50 -7.57 12.88 19.08
C GLU A 50 -6.50 11.84 19.51
N GLY A 51 -5.28 12.27 19.83
CA GLY A 51 -4.19 11.42 20.31
C GLY A 51 -3.39 10.70 19.20
N TYR A 52 -3.53 11.09 17.96
CA TYR A 52 -2.79 10.49 16.83
C TYR A 52 -1.60 11.36 16.43
N SER A 53 -0.45 10.72 16.22
CA SER A 53 0.81 11.40 15.86
C SER A 53 0.84 11.96 14.43
N SER A 54 -0.02 11.45 13.54
CA SER A 54 -0.05 11.85 12.14
C SER A 54 -1.44 11.68 11.52
N LEU A 55 -1.71 12.47 10.47
CA LEU A 55 -2.92 12.30 9.67
C LEU A 55 -3.01 10.90 9.06
N PHE A 56 -1.88 10.30 8.67
CA PHE A 56 -1.84 8.93 8.16
C PHE A 56 -2.35 7.93 9.21
N THR A 57 -1.84 8.01 10.44
CA THR A 57 -2.29 7.14 11.53
C THR A 57 -3.78 7.33 11.83
N TYR A 58 -4.27 8.56 11.80
CA TYR A 58 -5.69 8.86 11.95
C TYR A 58 -6.52 8.21 10.81
N CYS A 59 -6.11 8.39 9.56
CA CYS A 59 -6.82 7.80 8.41
C CYS A 59 -6.87 6.27 8.45
N THR A 60 -5.81 5.61 8.91
CA THR A 60 -5.77 4.13 8.96
C THR A 60 -6.49 3.58 10.19
N ARG A 61 -6.38 4.23 11.35
CA ARG A 61 -6.94 3.72 12.62
C ARG A 61 -8.39 4.13 12.87
N VAL A 62 -8.76 5.36 12.51
CA VAL A 62 -10.11 5.91 12.76
C VAL A 62 -11.00 5.75 11.55
N LEU A 63 -10.49 6.12 10.36
CA LEU A 63 -11.28 6.03 9.13
C LEU A 63 -11.19 4.64 8.47
N HIS A 64 -10.37 3.73 9.02
CA HIS A 64 -10.17 2.38 8.53
C HIS A 64 -9.82 2.30 7.03
N LEU A 65 -9.11 3.31 6.53
CA LEU A 65 -8.61 3.31 5.17
C LEU A 65 -7.40 2.37 5.06
N SER A 66 -7.26 1.68 3.93
CA SER A 66 -6.01 0.98 3.63
C SER A 66 -4.85 1.98 3.52
N GLU A 67 -3.63 1.55 3.77
CA GLU A 67 -2.44 2.42 3.70
C GLU A 67 -2.33 3.14 2.37
N HIS A 68 -2.50 2.41 1.27
CA HIS A 68 -2.48 2.98 -0.09
C HIS A 68 -3.59 4.03 -0.28
N ALA A 69 -4.80 3.75 0.20
CA ALA A 69 -5.92 4.69 0.12
C ALA A 69 -5.71 5.93 0.99
N ALA A 70 -5.08 5.79 2.15
CA ALA A 70 -4.73 6.90 3.03
C ALA A 70 -3.68 7.80 2.38
N TYR A 71 -2.58 7.23 1.87
CA TYR A 71 -1.54 8.00 1.18
C TYR A 71 -2.09 8.80 0.00
N GLY A 72 -2.82 8.16 -0.90
CA GLY A 72 -3.37 8.84 -2.08
C GLY A 72 -4.31 9.98 -1.73
N ARG A 73 -5.15 9.82 -0.67
CA ARG A 73 -6.06 10.88 -0.22
C ARG A 73 -5.35 12.03 0.50
N ILE A 74 -4.34 11.72 1.31
CA ILE A 74 -3.53 12.74 1.99
C ILE A 74 -2.75 13.57 0.98
N GLU A 75 -2.16 12.93 -0.01
CA GLU A 75 -1.44 13.63 -1.08
C GLU A 75 -2.38 14.51 -1.91
N ALA A 76 -3.54 13.98 -2.31
CA ALA A 76 -4.55 14.75 -3.00
C ALA A 76 -5.08 15.92 -2.15
N ALA A 77 -5.24 15.75 -0.84
CA ALA A 77 -5.65 16.82 0.08
C ALA A 77 -4.62 17.97 0.11
N ARG A 78 -3.34 17.65 0.16
CA ARG A 78 -2.26 18.64 0.12
C ARG A 78 -2.15 19.35 -1.22
N VAL A 79 -2.37 18.64 -2.33
CA VAL A 79 -2.45 19.23 -3.68
C VAL A 79 -3.65 20.17 -3.77
N ALA A 80 -4.83 19.71 -3.36
CA ALA A 80 -6.08 20.44 -3.42
C ALA A 80 -6.05 21.75 -2.60
N ARG A 81 -5.32 21.76 -1.48
CA ARG A 81 -5.13 22.96 -0.69
C ARG A 81 -4.34 24.05 -1.43
N LYS A 82 -3.33 23.64 -2.20
CA LYS A 82 -2.54 24.57 -3.02
C LYS A 82 -3.26 24.95 -4.31
N TYR A 83 -3.99 24.01 -4.89
CA TYR A 83 -4.60 24.10 -6.22
C TYR A 83 -6.03 23.57 -6.18
N PRO A 84 -7.03 24.38 -5.78
CA PRO A 84 -8.42 23.92 -5.60
C PRO A 84 -9.06 23.32 -6.85
N VAL A 85 -8.60 23.71 -8.04
CA VAL A 85 -9.08 23.17 -9.33
C VAL A 85 -9.04 21.63 -9.40
N PHE A 86 -8.11 20.99 -8.69
CA PHE A 86 -8.01 19.53 -8.66
C PHE A 86 -9.21 18.86 -7.97
N LEU A 87 -9.82 19.51 -6.95
CA LEU A 87 -11.05 19.00 -6.33
C LEU A 87 -12.24 19.02 -7.29
N GLU A 88 -12.39 20.11 -8.03
CA GLU A 88 -13.45 20.24 -9.00
C GLU A 88 -13.35 19.19 -10.10
N ARG A 89 -12.15 18.98 -10.63
CA ARG A 89 -11.88 17.98 -11.68
C ARG A 89 -12.01 16.56 -11.18
N LEU A 90 -11.65 16.30 -9.92
CA LEU A 90 -11.86 15.00 -9.28
C LEU A 90 -13.35 14.72 -9.09
N ALA A 91 -14.13 15.70 -8.61
CA ALA A 91 -15.58 15.58 -8.44
C ALA A 91 -16.30 15.38 -9.77
N ALA A 92 -15.84 16.04 -10.85
CA ALA A 92 -16.35 15.85 -12.20
C ALA A 92 -15.99 14.46 -12.78
N GLY A 93 -14.92 13.84 -12.29
CA GLY A 93 -14.40 12.57 -12.82
C GLY A 93 -13.39 12.73 -13.95
N ASP A 94 -12.93 13.95 -14.19
CA ASP A 94 -11.90 14.27 -15.18
C ASP A 94 -10.53 13.73 -14.79
N LEU A 95 -10.25 13.73 -13.49
CA LEU A 95 -9.01 13.24 -12.90
C LEU A 95 -9.29 12.12 -11.90
N THR A 96 -8.29 11.26 -11.69
CA THR A 96 -8.28 10.21 -10.65
C THR A 96 -7.30 10.55 -9.53
N LEU A 97 -7.44 9.92 -8.36
CA LEU A 97 -6.47 10.06 -7.27
C LEU A 97 -5.05 9.66 -7.71
N THR A 98 -4.94 8.62 -8.52
CA THR A 98 -3.66 8.17 -9.08
C THR A 98 -3.04 9.24 -9.96
N THR A 99 -3.83 9.88 -10.82
CA THR A 99 -3.37 10.99 -11.67
C THR A 99 -2.87 12.16 -10.83
N ILE A 100 -3.60 12.52 -9.78
CA ILE A 100 -3.21 13.61 -8.87
C ILE A 100 -1.88 13.28 -8.19
N GLY A 101 -1.71 12.06 -7.67
CA GLY A 101 -0.45 11.63 -7.03
C GLY A 101 0.75 11.66 -8.00
N LEU A 102 0.56 11.25 -9.26
CA LEU A 102 1.63 11.31 -10.27
C LEU A 102 2.03 12.75 -10.64
N LEU A 103 1.07 13.66 -10.69
CA LEU A 103 1.30 15.06 -11.02
C LEU A 103 1.84 15.87 -9.83
N ALA A 104 1.51 15.52 -8.59
CA ALA A 104 1.81 16.26 -7.38
C ALA A 104 3.26 16.78 -7.28
N PRO A 105 4.32 15.98 -7.54
CA PRO A 105 5.71 16.43 -7.47
C PRO A 105 6.12 17.42 -8.55
N HIS A 106 5.30 17.56 -9.61
CA HIS A 106 5.62 18.35 -10.81
C HIS A 106 4.77 19.62 -10.94
N LEU A 107 3.83 19.81 -10.00
CA LEU A 107 2.92 20.96 -10.02
C LEU A 107 3.63 22.24 -9.59
N THR A 108 3.40 23.29 -10.39
CA THR A 108 3.76 24.66 -10.08
C THR A 108 2.54 25.57 -10.29
N SER A 109 2.59 26.80 -9.77
CA SER A 109 1.53 27.79 -10.01
C SER A 109 1.31 28.10 -11.49
N GLU A 110 2.33 27.95 -12.31
CA GLU A 110 2.30 28.28 -13.74
C GLU A 110 1.78 27.14 -14.59
N ASN A 111 2.11 25.88 -14.24
CA ASN A 111 1.81 24.71 -15.08
C ASN A 111 0.55 23.96 -14.67
N GLN A 112 -0.03 24.25 -13.49
CA GLN A 112 -1.16 23.49 -12.94
C GLN A 112 -2.34 23.34 -13.90
N LEU A 113 -2.75 24.44 -14.57
CA LEU A 113 -3.89 24.43 -15.49
C LEU A 113 -3.58 23.60 -16.73
N TYR A 114 -2.38 23.75 -17.28
CA TYR A 114 -1.94 22.97 -18.43
C TYR A 114 -1.92 21.47 -18.12
N LEU A 115 -1.36 21.09 -16.94
CA LEU A 115 -1.27 19.69 -16.56
C LEU A 115 -2.66 19.09 -16.26
N VAL A 116 -3.57 19.83 -15.65
CA VAL A 116 -4.95 19.41 -15.42
C VAL A 116 -5.65 19.09 -16.73
N GLU A 117 -5.60 20.00 -17.69
CA GLU A 117 -6.26 19.81 -18.99
C GLU A 117 -5.62 18.69 -19.81
N THR A 118 -4.29 18.57 -19.79
CA THR A 118 -3.58 17.52 -20.53
C THR A 118 -3.79 16.14 -19.92
N ALA A 119 -3.92 16.04 -18.59
CA ALA A 119 -4.12 14.78 -17.89
C ALA A 119 -5.59 14.34 -17.81
N ARG A 120 -6.52 15.16 -18.31
CA ARG A 120 -7.95 14.88 -18.29
C ARG A 120 -8.28 13.59 -19.03
N HIS A 121 -9.00 12.67 -18.36
CA HIS A 121 -9.39 11.34 -18.87
C HIS A 121 -8.24 10.48 -19.38
N GLN A 122 -6.99 10.81 -19.04
CA GLN A 122 -5.84 10.04 -19.43
C GLN A 122 -5.68 8.78 -18.57
N SER A 123 -5.14 7.72 -19.17
CA SER A 123 -4.75 6.53 -18.43
C SER A 123 -3.51 6.82 -17.56
N LYS A 124 -3.29 5.98 -16.53
CA LYS A 124 -2.09 6.08 -15.68
C LYS A 124 -0.81 6.13 -16.52
N ARG A 125 -0.71 5.29 -17.55
CA ARG A 125 0.47 5.20 -18.43
C ARG A 125 0.70 6.49 -19.21
N ASP A 126 -0.35 7.11 -19.72
CA ASP A 126 -0.25 8.36 -20.48
C ASP A 126 0.20 9.50 -19.58
N VAL A 127 -0.31 9.54 -18.34
CA VAL A 127 0.15 10.51 -17.32
C VAL A 127 1.61 10.27 -16.94
N GLU A 128 2.06 9.03 -16.81
CA GLU A 128 3.48 8.70 -16.56
C GLU A 128 4.37 9.19 -17.73
N HIS A 129 3.93 9.03 -18.98
CA HIS A 129 4.62 9.59 -20.14
C HIS A 129 4.65 11.13 -20.13
N LEU A 130 3.53 11.76 -19.77
CA LEU A 130 3.46 13.21 -19.61
C LEU A 130 4.47 13.69 -18.57
N VAL A 131 4.51 13.06 -17.39
CA VAL A 131 5.45 13.37 -16.31
C VAL A 131 6.90 13.17 -16.74
N ALA A 132 7.20 12.08 -17.45
CA ALA A 132 8.53 11.81 -18.00
C ALA A 132 8.98 12.90 -18.99
N SER A 133 8.08 13.48 -19.77
CA SER A 133 8.37 14.57 -20.70
C SER A 133 8.66 15.90 -20.00
N LEU A 134 8.11 16.12 -18.79
CA LEU A 134 8.38 17.33 -17.99
C LEU A 134 9.80 17.35 -17.42
N ARG A 135 10.37 16.18 -17.15
CA ARG A 135 11.74 16.01 -16.64
C ARG A 135 12.44 14.89 -17.40
N PRO A 136 12.92 15.14 -18.62
CA PRO A 136 13.69 14.15 -19.35
C PRO A 136 14.93 13.78 -18.54
N GLN A 137 14.94 12.53 -18.03
CA GLN A 137 16.13 12.00 -17.38
C GLN A 137 17.16 11.63 -18.45
N PRO A 138 18.47 11.92 -18.21
CA PRO A 138 19.50 11.45 -19.12
C PRO A 138 19.43 9.93 -19.25
N ALA A 139 19.60 9.43 -20.48
CA ALA A 139 19.58 8.00 -20.74
C ALA A 139 20.57 7.28 -19.81
N VAL A 140 20.07 6.39 -18.98
CA VAL A 140 20.93 5.56 -18.14
C VAL A 140 21.71 4.63 -19.06
N PRO A 141 23.07 4.67 -19.07
CA PRO A 141 23.84 3.78 -19.91
C PRO A 141 23.49 2.32 -19.55
N SER A 142 23.19 1.53 -20.58
CA SER A 142 22.90 0.11 -20.42
C SER A 142 24.17 -0.61 -19.94
N VAL A 143 24.30 -0.78 -18.62
CA VAL A 143 25.42 -1.53 -18.04
C VAL A 143 25.02 -3.00 -17.96
N VAL A 144 25.45 -3.78 -18.95
CA VAL A 144 25.40 -5.24 -18.86
C VAL A 144 26.52 -5.67 -17.89
N ARG A 145 26.18 -5.86 -16.62
CA ARG A 145 27.09 -6.51 -15.69
C ARG A 145 27.18 -8.00 -16.04
N LYS A 146 28.36 -8.46 -16.43
CA LYS A 146 28.64 -9.90 -16.42
C LYS A 146 28.39 -10.42 -15.01
N LEU A 147 27.50 -11.40 -14.90
CA LEU A 147 27.38 -12.17 -13.64
C LEU A 147 28.76 -12.72 -13.31
N PRO A 148 29.20 -12.67 -12.03
CA PRO A 148 30.40 -13.35 -11.60
C PRO A 148 30.30 -14.81 -12.06
N PRO A 149 31.40 -15.42 -12.59
CA PRO A 149 31.37 -16.83 -12.91
C PRO A 149 30.90 -17.58 -11.68
N LEU A 150 29.93 -18.47 -11.83
CA LEU A 150 29.54 -19.36 -10.75
C LEU A 150 30.84 -19.95 -10.20
N ALA A 151 31.15 -19.65 -8.94
CA ALA A 151 32.28 -20.31 -8.28
C ALA A 151 32.05 -21.79 -8.48
N SER A 152 32.97 -22.43 -9.23
CA SER A 152 32.94 -23.86 -9.48
C SER A 152 32.72 -24.53 -8.12
N GLN A 153 31.59 -25.21 -8.01
CA GLN A 153 31.29 -25.97 -6.80
C GLN A 153 32.51 -26.82 -6.50
N ARG A 154 33.21 -26.50 -5.40
CA ARG A 154 34.26 -27.34 -4.88
C ARG A 154 33.66 -28.74 -4.81
N PRO A 155 34.32 -29.79 -5.34
CA PRO A 155 33.82 -31.15 -5.22
C PRO A 155 33.49 -31.41 -3.77
N PRO A 156 32.42 -32.16 -3.44
CA PRO A 156 32.11 -32.47 -2.05
C PRO A 156 33.32 -33.12 -1.42
N GLU A 157 33.93 -32.44 -0.47
CA GLU A 157 34.99 -33.02 0.37
C GLU A 157 34.43 -34.32 0.90
N ALA A 158 35.21 -35.39 0.73
CA ALA A 158 34.86 -36.71 1.14
C ALA A 158 34.26 -36.70 2.56
N VAL A 159 33.03 -37.23 2.65
CA VAL A 159 32.36 -37.42 3.94
C VAL A 159 33.32 -38.14 4.85
N GLN A 160 33.95 -37.44 5.78
CA GLN A 160 34.68 -38.04 6.86
C GLN A 160 33.65 -38.81 7.70
N THR A 161 33.66 -40.14 7.52
CA THR A 161 32.94 -41.06 8.37
C THR A 161 33.56 -40.97 9.77
N TRP A 162 32.81 -40.34 10.67
CA TRP A 162 33.18 -40.34 12.10
C TRP A 162 33.12 -41.78 12.57
N PRO A 163 34.19 -42.31 13.20
CA PRO A 163 34.10 -43.62 13.78
C PRO A 163 33.12 -43.57 14.97
N LEU A 164 32.14 -44.46 14.94
CA LEU A 164 31.29 -44.76 16.08
C LEU A 164 32.19 -45.31 17.19
N SER A 165 32.69 -44.45 18.05
CA SER A 165 33.40 -44.87 19.27
C SER A 165 32.42 -44.80 20.42
N SER A 166 32.11 -46.02 20.89
CA SER A 166 31.64 -46.45 22.20
C SER A 166 31.19 -45.38 23.20
N ALA A 167 29.99 -45.63 23.70
CA ALA A 167 29.36 -45.00 24.85
C ALA A 167 30.33 -44.63 25.98
N GLY A 168 30.47 -43.32 26.21
CA GLY A 168 31.04 -42.79 27.46
C GLY A 168 29.91 -42.16 28.28
N PRO A 169 29.90 -42.28 29.61
CA PRO A 169 28.81 -41.77 30.43
C PRO A 169 28.78 -40.24 30.44
N CYS A 170 27.59 -39.67 30.26
CA CYS A 170 27.35 -38.26 30.41
C CYS A 170 27.68 -37.78 31.82
N ALA A 171 28.79 -37.07 31.98
CA ALA A 171 29.07 -36.32 33.20
C ALA A 171 28.26 -35.03 33.18
N CYS A 172 27.06 -35.08 33.75
CA CYS A 172 26.30 -33.89 34.09
C CYS A 172 27.00 -33.19 35.25
N LEU A 173 27.67 -32.09 34.99
CA LEU A 173 28.13 -31.15 36.03
C LEU A 173 26.89 -30.41 36.56
N CYS A 174 26.16 -31.06 37.48
CA CYS A 174 25.16 -30.40 38.30
C CYS A 174 25.82 -29.97 39.61
N SER A 175 25.86 -28.68 39.88
CA SER A 175 26.19 -28.13 41.18
C SER A 175 25.15 -28.55 42.23
N PRO A 176 25.55 -28.85 43.48
CA PRO A 176 24.67 -29.39 44.50
C PRO A 176 23.94 -28.30 45.29
N SER A 177 23.02 -27.54 44.65
CA SER A 177 22.18 -26.58 45.38
C SER A 177 20.90 -26.18 44.66
N ALA A 178 20.18 -27.09 44.01
CA ALA A 178 18.82 -26.82 43.55
C ALA A 178 18.02 -28.12 43.51
N GLY A 179 16.84 -28.09 44.05
CA GLY A 179 15.92 -29.19 44.24
C GLY A 179 15.47 -29.97 43.01
N PRO A 180 14.57 -30.94 43.14
CA PRO A 180 14.33 -31.98 42.16
C PRO A 180 13.75 -31.43 40.84
N CYS A 181 14.37 -31.84 39.70
CA CYS A 181 13.86 -31.56 38.36
C CYS A 181 12.60 -32.37 38.09
N ASP A 182 11.52 -31.63 37.86
CA ASP A 182 10.27 -32.24 37.46
C ASP A 182 10.29 -32.58 35.97
N SER A 183 10.03 -33.81 35.66
CA SER A 183 10.15 -34.44 34.34
C SER A 183 8.84 -34.23 33.57
N THR A 184 8.86 -33.30 32.61
CA THR A 184 7.90 -33.33 31.50
C THR A 184 8.56 -32.90 30.20
N CYS A 185 9.30 -33.79 29.56
CA CYS A 185 9.48 -33.78 28.13
C CYS A 185 8.18 -34.19 27.47
N ARG A 186 7.45 -33.25 26.86
CA ARG A 186 6.31 -33.55 26.00
C ARG A 186 6.79 -33.63 24.57
N ASP A 187 6.61 -34.83 24.03
CA ASP A 187 6.68 -35.13 22.59
C ASP A 187 5.72 -34.27 21.81
N GLY A 188 6.24 -33.50 20.86
CA GLY A 188 5.46 -32.76 19.86
C GLY A 188 5.17 -33.63 18.65
N GLY A 189 4.08 -34.40 18.68
CA GLY A 189 3.59 -35.14 17.55
C GLY A 189 2.93 -34.20 16.52
N LEU A 190 3.36 -34.32 15.26
CA LEU A 190 2.62 -33.88 14.07
C LEU A 190 1.31 -34.67 13.94
N SER A 191 0.21 -33.97 13.71
CA SER A 191 -0.95 -34.57 13.02
C SER A 191 -1.82 -33.49 12.40
N HIS A 192 -1.85 -33.46 11.07
CA HIS A 192 -3.02 -33.42 10.18
C HIS A 192 -4.33 -32.84 10.71
N LEU A 193 -4.93 -31.91 9.97
CA LEU A 193 -6.26 -32.10 9.39
C LEU A 193 -6.61 -30.98 8.39
N LEU A 194 -6.86 -31.42 7.20
CA LEU A 194 -7.80 -30.98 6.20
C LEU A 194 -9.24 -30.91 6.80
N GLU A 195 -9.92 -29.78 6.62
CA GLU A 195 -11.29 -29.67 6.07
C GLU A 195 -11.59 -28.18 5.83
#